data_fa2aee69a461c37f7dbe3b501adc7a16
#
_entry.id   fa2aee69a461c37f7dbe3b501adc7a16
#
_cell.length_a   1.000
_cell.length_b   1.000
_cell.length_c   1.000
_cell.angle_alpha   90.00
_cell.angle_beta   90.00
_cell.angle_gamma   90.00
#
_symmetry.space_group_name_H-M   'P 1'
#
loop_
_entity.id
_entity.type
_entity.pdbx_description
1 polymer ?
#
loop_
_entity_poly.entity_id
_entity_poly.type
_entity_poly.pdbx_seq_one_letter_code
_entity_poly.pdbx_strand_id
1 'polypeptide(L)'
;MGAKADLVNEQETILTGMDSIVIRNYLGGIMNGRTLDMTEFKQPVIKAGHIVIRDTENDTYKPMPVNSTGTAYESLPGSHEYVGVVVCSKPADKPFVGIMYAGEVNDAASPYPIDSIRTELKTALPQLTFLHD
;
A
#
# COMPACT_ATOMS: atom_id res chain seq x y z
N MET A 1 33.64 4.75 18.83
CA MET A 1 33.06 5.01 18.69
C MET A 1 32.45 4.88 18.59
N GLY A 2 32.30 4.76 18.42
CA GLY A 2 31.52 4.69 17.89
C GLY A 2 30.84 4.56 17.76
N ALA A 3 30.71 4.33 17.86
CA ALA A 3 29.84 4.25 17.55
C ALA A 3 29.26 4.51 17.43
N LYS A 4 29.19 4.57 17.23
CA LYS A 4 28.48 5.04 16.92
C LYS A 4 27.97 4.81 16.24
N ALA A 5 28.27 4.33 16.02
CA ALA A 5 27.76 4.25 15.27
C ALA A 5 26.99 4.15 15.10
N ASP A 6 26.88 4.15 15.20
CA ASP A 6 26.02 4.33 15.00
C ASP A 6 25.26 4.05 14.80
N LEU A 7 25.17 3.56 15.09
CA LEU A 7 24.31 3.65 14.92
C LEU A 7 23.61 4.27 14.00
N VAL A 8 23.75 4.69 13.99
CA VAL A 8 23.51 5.47 12.97
C VAL A 8 23.53 4.80 11.71
N ASN A 9 24.20 3.79 11.65
CA ASN A 9 24.27 3.06 10.54
C ASN A 9 23.07 2.37 10.23
N GLU A 10 22.08 2.55 11.01
CA GLU A 10 20.86 1.98 10.75
C GLU A 10 20.05 2.76 9.83
N GLN A 11 20.63 3.68 9.12
CA GLN A 11 19.95 4.38 8.11
C GLN A 11 19.48 3.43 7.06
N GLU A 12 18.18 3.41 6.77
CA GLU A 12 17.63 2.68 5.65
C GLU A 12 17.36 3.67 4.55
N THR A 13 17.72 3.32 3.33
CA THR A 13 17.40 4.17 2.20
C THR A 13 16.16 3.63 1.53
N ILE A 14 15.08 4.40 1.57
CA ILE A 14 13.81 4.06 0.96
C ILE A 14 13.55 5.05 -0.16
N LEU A 15 13.31 4.55 -1.36
CA LEU A 15 13.05 5.42 -2.48
C LEU A 15 11.60 5.84 -2.46
N THR A 16 11.35 7.09 -2.15
CA THR A 16 10.00 7.63 -2.10
C THR A 16 9.72 8.60 -3.24
N GLY A 17 10.64 8.69 -4.21
CA GLY A 17 10.50 9.67 -5.28
C GLY A 17 9.28 9.48 -6.15
N MET A 18 8.69 8.28 -6.18
CA MET A 18 7.49 8.01 -6.95
C MET A 18 6.21 8.26 -6.17
N ASP A 19 6.30 8.48 -4.86
CA ASP A 19 5.09 8.56 -4.04
C ASP A 19 4.15 9.68 -4.50
N SER A 20 4.69 10.84 -4.81
CA SER A 20 3.87 11.97 -5.25
C SER A 20 3.36 11.80 -6.68
N ILE A 21 3.96 10.89 -7.44
CA ILE A 21 3.48 10.57 -8.78
C ILE A 21 2.34 9.56 -8.68
N VAL A 22 2.48 8.59 -7.79
CA VAL A 22 1.46 7.55 -7.59
C VAL A 22 0.20 8.14 -6.97
N ILE A 23 0.36 8.93 -5.89
CA ILE A 23 -0.77 9.57 -5.23
C ILE A 23 -0.93 10.96 -5.84
N ARG A 24 -1.83 11.07 -6.82
CA ARG A 24 -2.01 12.32 -7.55
C ARG A 24 -2.78 13.35 -6.77
N ASN A 25 -3.77 12.92 -5.99
CA ASN A 25 -4.60 13.85 -5.25
C ASN A 25 -5.16 13.10 -4.03
N TYR A 26 -4.90 13.61 -2.86
CA TYR A 26 -5.38 13.00 -1.61
C TYR A 26 -6.61 13.78 -1.15
N LEU A 27 -7.75 13.11 -1.09
CA LEU A 27 -8.99 13.73 -0.64
C LEU A 27 -9.43 13.24 0.73
N GLY A 28 -9.17 11.99 1.07
CA GLY A 28 -9.54 11.47 2.38
C GLY A 28 -8.91 10.13 2.65
N GLY A 29 -8.70 9.84 3.92
CA GLY A 29 -8.08 8.58 4.34
C GLY A 29 -8.40 8.26 5.77
N ILE A 30 -7.87 7.14 6.26
CA ILE A 30 -8.07 6.72 7.65
C ILE A 30 -7.19 7.59 8.54
N MET A 31 -7.85 8.29 9.47
CA MET A 31 -7.14 9.16 10.38
C MET A 31 -6.13 8.37 11.21
N ASN A 32 -4.93 8.90 11.33
CA ASN A 32 -3.81 8.32 12.10
C ASN A 32 -3.21 7.06 11.49
N GLY A 33 -3.66 6.64 10.32
CA GLY A 33 -3.08 5.49 9.66
C GLY A 33 -3.33 4.17 10.37
N ARG A 34 -2.65 3.13 9.91
CA ARG A 34 -2.76 1.78 10.50
C ARG A 34 -1.45 1.04 10.33
N THR A 35 -1.14 0.19 11.28
CA THR A 35 -0.01 -0.74 11.17
C THR A 35 -0.49 -1.98 10.42
N LEU A 36 0.23 -2.36 9.39
CA LEU A 36 -0.15 -3.50 8.56
C LEU A 36 0.45 -4.80 9.09
N ASP A 37 -0.31 -5.89 8.93
CA ASP A 37 0.20 -7.23 9.19
C ASP A 37 0.97 -7.66 7.93
N MET A 38 2.28 -7.73 8.05
CA MET A 38 3.17 -8.01 6.93
C MET A 38 3.63 -9.47 6.89
N THR A 39 2.93 -10.35 7.58
CA THR A 39 3.34 -11.75 7.72
C THR A 39 3.61 -12.41 6.37
N GLU A 40 2.78 -12.14 5.37
CA GLU A 40 2.92 -12.75 4.08
C GLU A 40 3.55 -11.84 3.03
N PHE A 41 3.97 -10.66 3.44
CA PHE A 41 4.57 -9.69 2.52
C PHE A 41 6.08 -9.98 2.42
N LYS A 42 6.57 -10.16 1.21
CA LYS A 42 7.96 -10.62 1.01
C LYS A 42 8.93 -9.53 0.59
N GLN A 43 8.45 -8.33 0.31
CA GLN A 43 9.32 -7.26 -0.17
C GLN A 43 9.86 -6.44 1.01
N PRO A 44 11.03 -5.78 0.85
CA PRO A 44 11.59 -4.97 1.94
C PRO A 44 10.88 -3.65 2.16
N VAL A 45 10.10 -3.18 1.19
CA VAL A 45 9.42 -1.89 1.26
C VAL A 45 8.01 -2.07 0.74
N ILE A 46 7.02 -1.52 1.47
CA ILE A 46 5.68 -1.41 0.92
C ILE A 46 5.55 -0.01 0.31
N LYS A 47 5.16 0.05 -0.95
CA LYS A 47 5.20 1.29 -1.72
C LYS A 47 3.85 1.97 -1.78
N ALA A 48 3.89 3.29 -1.96
CA ALA A 48 2.66 4.07 -2.15
C ALA A 48 1.87 3.49 -3.32
N GLY A 49 0.58 3.44 -3.18
CA GLY A 49 -0.31 2.86 -4.19
C GLY A 49 -0.62 1.39 -3.98
N HIS A 50 0.07 0.72 -3.07
CA HIS A 50 -0.23 -0.68 -2.78
C HIS A 50 -1.63 -0.79 -2.17
N ILE A 51 -2.44 -1.69 -2.67
CA ILE A 51 -3.81 -1.87 -2.20
C ILE A 51 -3.79 -2.46 -0.80
N VAL A 52 -4.63 -1.93 0.09
CA VAL A 52 -4.74 -2.39 1.47
C VAL A 52 -6.11 -3.03 1.67
N ILE A 53 -6.11 -4.18 2.35
CA ILE A 53 -7.34 -4.90 2.67
C ILE A 53 -7.42 -5.07 4.19
N ARG A 54 -8.61 -5.41 4.67
CA ARG A 54 -8.86 -5.64 6.09
C ARG A 54 -9.52 -6.99 6.27
N ASP A 55 -9.01 -7.76 7.24
CA ASP A 55 -9.62 -9.00 7.67
C ASP A 55 -10.84 -8.64 8.53
N THR A 56 -12.03 -8.96 8.06
CA THR A 56 -13.25 -8.54 8.76
C THR A 56 -13.51 -9.33 10.03
N GLU A 57 -12.87 -10.49 10.18
CA GLU A 57 -13.06 -11.29 11.38
C GLU A 57 -12.12 -10.88 12.50
N ASN A 58 -10.88 -10.55 12.16
CA ASN A 58 -9.86 -10.20 13.14
C ASN A 58 -9.56 -8.72 13.19
N ASP A 59 -10.18 -7.93 12.31
CA ASP A 59 -9.97 -6.47 12.23
C ASP A 59 -8.51 -6.12 12.03
N THR A 60 -7.84 -6.84 11.15
CA THR A 60 -6.43 -6.66 10.88
C THR A 60 -6.24 -6.13 9.47
N TYR A 61 -5.45 -5.06 9.34
CA TYR A 61 -5.14 -4.46 8.05
C TYR A 61 -3.88 -5.11 7.48
N LYS A 62 -3.88 -5.37 6.18
CA LYS A 62 -2.72 -5.98 5.55
C LYS A 62 -2.65 -5.60 4.07
N PRO A 63 -1.46 -5.73 3.45
CA PRO A 63 -1.36 -5.45 2.03
C PRO A 63 -2.09 -6.51 1.22
N MET A 64 -2.67 -6.09 0.10
CA MET A 64 -3.32 -7.01 -0.82
C MET A 64 -2.29 -7.99 -1.37
N PRO A 65 -2.58 -9.30 -1.38
CA PRO A 65 -1.62 -10.28 -1.88
C PRO A 65 -1.34 -10.11 -3.37
N VAL A 66 -0.11 -10.39 -3.74
CA VAL A 66 0.38 -10.31 -5.11
C VAL A 66 0.76 -11.72 -5.53
N ASN A 67 0.60 -12.04 -6.81
CA ASN A 67 0.92 -13.38 -7.29
C ASN A 67 2.43 -13.65 -7.16
N SER A 68 2.82 -14.92 -7.31
CA SER A 68 4.20 -15.31 -7.04
C SER A 68 5.19 -14.69 -8.01
N THR A 69 4.74 -14.27 -9.19
CA THR A 69 5.62 -13.63 -10.18
C THR A 69 5.70 -12.12 -9.99
N GLY A 70 4.89 -11.54 -9.11
CA GLY A 70 4.91 -10.10 -8.89
C GLY A 70 4.33 -9.28 -10.03
N THR A 71 3.46 -9.87 -10.85
CA THR A 71 2.94 -9.20 -12.03
C THR A 71 1.50 -8.71 -11.87
N ALA A 72 0.78 -9.15 -10.84
CA ALA A 72 -0.61 -8.76 -10.64
C ALA A 72 -1.03 -9.06 -9.22
N TYR A 73 -2.08 -8.37 -8.77
CA TYR A 73 -2.71 -8.70 -7.49
C TYR A 73 -3.51 -9.99 -7.63
N GLU A 74 -3.58 -10.73 -6.55
CA GLU A 74 -4.43 -11.93 -6.50
C GLU A 74 -5.87 -11.53 -6.22
N SER A 75 -6.77 -12.51 -6.20
CA SER A 75 -8.16 -12.27 -5.84
C SER A 75 -8.25 -11.88 -4.38
N LEU A 76 -9.27 -11.11 -4.03
CA LEU A 76 -9.51 -10.73 -2.64
C LEU A 76 -9.77 -11.98 -1.81
N PRO A 77 -9.00 -12.22 -0.74
CA PRO A 77 -9.24 -13.39 0.10
C PRO A 77 -10.61 -13.33 0.76
N GLY A 78 -11.15 -14.50 1.11
CA GLY A 78 -12.43 -14.57 1.80
C GLY A 78 -12.37 -13.87 3.14
N SER A 79 -13.48 -13.29 3.57
CA SER A 79 -13.60 -12.55 4.83
C SER A 79 -12.70 -11.32 4.88
N HIS A 80 -12.39 -10.74 3.72
CA HIS A 80 -11.61 -9.50 3.64
C HIS A 80 -12.36 -8.47 2.81
N GLU A 81 -12.01 -7.22 3.01
CA GLU A 81 -12.59 -6.13 2.23
C GLU A 81 -11.48 -5.16 1.81
N TYR A 82 -11.68 -4.49 0.69
CA TYR A 82 -10.77 -3.44 0.26
C TYR A 82 -10.93 -2.22 1.15
N VAL A 83 -9.82 -1.59 1.53
CA VAL A 83 -9.85 -0.43 2.41
C VAL A 83 -9.38 0.84 1.71
N GLY A 84 -8.33 0.73 0.91
CA GLY A 84 -7.75 1.88 0.25
C GLY A 84 -6.37 1.57 -0.28
N VAL A 85 -5.54 2.61 -0.40
CA VAL A 85 -4.17 2.46 -0.88
C VAL A 85 -3.20 3.11 0.08
N VAL A 86 -1.97 2.62 0.10
CA VAL A 86 -0.89 3.18 0.90
C VAL A 86 -0.53 4.56 0.34
N VAL A 87 -0.39 5.54 1.21
CA VAL A 87 -0.11 6.92 0.80
C VAL A 87 1.39 7.17 0.62
N CYS A 88 2.21 6.66 1.54
CA CYS A 88 3.66 6.86 1.50
C CYS A 88 4.37 5.54 1.66
N SER A 89 5.45 5.36 0.92
CA SER A 89 6.26 4.14 1.02
C SER A 89 6.91 4.04 2.40
N LYS A 90 6.92 2.84 2.96
CA LYS A 90 7.47 2.57 4.28
C LYS A 90 8.28 1.27 4.26
N PRO A 91 9.27 1.12 5.14
CA PRO A 91 9.96 -0.16 5.26
C PRO A 91 9.01 -1.24 5.79
N ALA A 92 9.22 -2.45 5.34
CA ALA A 92 8.33 -3.55 5.71
C ALA A 92 8.40 -3.88 7.21
N ASP A 93 9.51 -3.56 7.86
CA ASP A 93 9.64 -3.80 9.29
C ASP A 93 9.08 -2.66 10.14
N LYS A 94 8.61 -1.59 9.51
CA LYS A 94 7.95 -0.48 10.20
C LYS A 94 6.72 -0.07 9.39
N PRO A 95 5.72 -0.95 9.28
CA PRO A 95 4.63 -0.78 8.30
C PRO A 95 3.46 0.04 8.81
N PHE A 96 3.73 1.14 9.47
CA PHE A 96 2.67 2.06 9.90
C PHE A 96 2.42 3.04 8.75
N VAL A 97 1.29 2.87 8.07
CA VAL A 97 1.03 3.58 6.82
C VAL A 97 -0.24 4.40 6.92
N GLY A 98 -0.27 5.51 6.17
CA GLY A 98 -1.51 6.21 5.89
C GLY A 98 -2.25 5.44 4.79
N ILE A 99 -3.58 5.40 4.89
CA ILE A 99 -4.42 4.68 3.94
C ILE A 99 -5.43 5.66 3.37
N MET A 100 -5.41 5.82 2.05
CA MET A 100 -6.31 6.73 1.35
C MET A 100 -7.45 5.94 0.74
N TYR A 101 -8.70 6.35 1.03
CA TYR A 101 -9.88 5.72 0.42
C TYR A 101 -10.61 6.67 -0.52
N ALA A 102 -10.15 7.91 -0.63
CA ALA A 102 -10.75 8.89 -1.55
C ALA A 102 -9.63 9.72 -2.16
N GLY A 103 -9.62 9.85 -3.48
CA GLY A 103 -8.63 10.63 -4.18
C GLY A 103 -8.29 10.02 -5.53
N GLU A 104 -7.13 10.42 -6.08
CA GLU A 104 -6.68 9.98 -7.40
C GLU A 104 -5.35 9.25 -7.29
N VAL A 105 -5.27 8.10 -7.92
CA VAL A 105 -4.08 7.26 -7.94
C VAL A 105 -3.65 7.05 -9.39
N ASN A 106 -2.36 7.22 -9.65
CA ASN A 106 -1.80 6.96 -10.99
C ASN A 106 -1.59 5.45 -11.10
N ASP A 107 -2.49 4.78 -11.82
CA ASP A 107 -2.46 3.33 -11.92
C ASP A 107 -1.27 2.82 -12.73
N ALA A 108 -0.75 3.63 -13.63
CA ALA A 108 0.43 3.23 -14.41
C ALA A 108 1.71 3.29 -13.60
N ALA A 109 1.75 4.11 -12.56
CA ALA A 109 2.94 4.25 -11.69
C ALA A 109 2.83 3.44 -10.42
N SER A 110 1.70 2.80 -10.17
CA SER A 110 1.48 1.99 -8.98
C SER A 110 2.41 0.78 -8.96
N PRO A 111 2.72 0.24 -7.78
CA PRO A 111 3.70 -0.85 -7.70
C PRO A 111 3.28 -2.10 -8.46
N TYR A 112 1.98 -2.34 -8.58
CA TYR A 112 1.47 -3.50 -9.32
C TYR A 112 0.24 -3.09 -10.11
N PRO A 113 0.01 -3.69 -11.29
CA PRO A 113 -1.19 -3.38 -12.08
C PRO A 113 -2.44 -3.79 -11.32
N ILE A 114 -3.50 -3.00 -11.45
CA ILE A 114 -4.77 -3.32 -10.81
C ILE A 114 -5.75 -3.98 -11.77
N ASP A 115 -5.31 -4.31 -12.98
CA ASP A 115 -6.22 -4.78 -14.03
C ASP A 115 -7.02 -5.99 -13.61
N SER A 116 -6.41 -6.90 -12.85
CA SER A 116 -7.09 -8.13 -12.42
C SER A 116 -8.20 -7.88 -11.40
N ILE A 117 -8.16 -6.75 -10.71
CA ILE A 117 -9.13 -6.44 -9.65
C ILE A 117 -9.80 -5.08 -9.85
N ARG A 118 -9.64 -4.47 -11.03
CA ARG A 118 -10.12 -3.11 -11.28
C ARG A 118 -11.62 -2.96 -11.04
N THR A 119 -12.42 -3.90 -11.54
CA THR A 119 -13.87 -3.82 -11.39
C THR A 119 -14.28 -3.92 -9.92
N GLU A 120 -13.68 -4.85 -9.20
CA GLU A 120 -13.98 -5.03 -7.79
C GLU A 120 -13.56 -3.81 -6.96
N LEU A 121 -12.40 -3.24 -7.30
CA LEU A 121 -11.94 -2.03 -6.61
C LEU A 121 -12.88 -0.86 -6.84
N LYS A 122 -13.34 -0.68 -8.07
CA LYS A 122 -14.25 0.43 -8.37
C LYS A 122 -15.57 0.28 -7.63
N THR A 123 -16.04 -0.94 -7.48
CA THR A 123 -17.28 -1.19 -6.75
C THR A 123 -17.10 -0.94 -5.26
N ALA A 124 -15.99 -1.41 -4.69
CA ALA A 124 -15.76 -1.34 -3.26
C ALA A 124 -15.29 0.05 -2.82
N LEU A 125 -14.51 0.73 -3.66
CA LEU A 125 -13.92 2.03 -3.32
C LEU A 125 -14.27 3.05 -4.41
N PRO A 126 -15.53 3.46 -4.49
CA PRO A 126 -15.98 4.34 -5.58
C PRO A 126 -15.39 5.74 -5.52
N GLN A 127 -14.81 6.14 -4.39
CA GLN A 127 -14.21 7.46 -4.28
C GLN A 127 -12.75 7.49 -4.68
N LEU A 128 -12.15 6.35 -4.99
CA LEU A 128 -10.81 6.30 -5.56
C LEU A 128 -10.92 6.24 -7.07
N THR A 129 -10.17 7.11 -7.74
CA THR A 129 -10.09 7.14 -9.18
C THR A 129 -8.70 6.68 -9.60
N PHE A 130 -8.63 5.63 -10.40
CA PHE A 130 -7.37 5.11 -10.93
C PHE A 130 -7.24 5.57 -12.36
N LEU A 131 -6.25 6.44 -12.62
CA LEU A 131 -6.09 7.03 -13.94
C LEU A 131 -4.61 7.37 -14.16
N HIS A 132 -4.26 7.61 -15.43
CA HIS A 132 -2.94 8.11 -15.79
C HIS A 132 -3.06 8.97 -17.03
N ASP A 133 -2.04 9.77 -17.29
CA ASP A 133 -2.02 10.63 -18.46
C ASP A 133 -1.69 9.86 -19.72
#